data_9494f17e2c0463a44965df97a6606629
#
_entry.id   9494f17e2c0463a44965df97a6606629
#
_cell.length_a   1.000
_cell.length_b   1.000
_cell.length_c   1.000
_cell.angle_alpha   90.00
_cell.angle_beta   90.00
_cell.angle_gamma   90.00
#
_symmetry.space_group_name_H-M   'P 1'
#
loop_
_entity.id
_entity.type
_entity.pdbx_description
1 polymer ?
#
loop_
_entity_poly.entity_id
_entity_poly.type
_entity_poly.pdbx_seq_one_letter_code
_entity_poly.pdbx_strand_id
1 'polypeptide(L)'
;MGVGVIIPVKRLRDGKKRLSVVLSKSERSRLVKAMFFDVLKAIRKANCVDEILVVTPDNELIELVKIIGISYLKENRNDGVNAAVLKGNKYFMQKNINTTLVIPADIPLIDKVCVEEIVSLSKKYQIVITPSLNGDGTNI
;
A
#
# COMPACT_ATOMS: atom_id res chain seq x y z
N MET A 1 -19.73 8.70 1.11
CA MET A 1 -19.00 7.66 0.37
C MET A 1 -17.57 8.14 0.18
N GLY A 2 -16.61 7.30 0.45
CA GLY A 2 -15.22 7.69 0.42
C GLY A 2 -14.33 6.71 -0.34
N VAL A 3 -13.10 7.12 -0.55
CA VAL A 3 -12.05 6.33 -1.17
C VAL A 3 -10.97 6.04 -0.13
N GLY A 4 -10.72 4.77 0.14
CA GLY A 4 -9.66 4.32 1.03
C GLY A 4 -8.55 3.63 0.26
N VAL A 5 -7.33 3.82 0.71
CA VAL A 5 -6.16 3.13 0.14
C VAL A 5 -5.59 2.17 1.18
N ILE A 6 -5.42 0.92 0.77
CA ILE A 6 -4.75 -0.11 1.56
C ILE A 6 -3.34 -0.28 1.02
N ILE A 7 -2.35 -0.13 1.90
CA ILE A 7 -0.95 -0.39 1.57
C ILE A 7 -0.50 -1.61 2.39
N PRO A 8 -0.49 -2.80 1.79
CA PRO A 8 0.04 -3.98 2.46
C PRO A 8 1.58 -3.95 2.42
N VAL A 9 2.20 -4.14 3.57
CA VAL A 9 3.67 -4.15 3.67
C VAL A 9 4.12 -5.34 4.51
N LYS A 10 5.02 -6.15 3.97
CA LYS A 10 5.70 -7.22 4.70
C LYS A 10 6.65 -6.64 5.76
N ARG A 11 7.19 -7.48 6.63
CA ARG A 11 8.29 -7.06 7.47
C ARG A 11 9.40 -6.48 6.61
N LEU A 12 9.95 -5.34 7.01
CA LEU A 12 10.98 -4.63 6.24
C LEU A 12 12.17 -5.54 5.91
N ARG A 13 12.58 -6.38 6.85
CA ARG A 13 13.68 -7.34 6.66
C ARG A 13 13.38 -8.42 5.61
N ASP A 14 12.11 -8.68 5.32
CA ASP A 14 11.68 -9.72 4.38
C ASP A 14 11.41 -9.16 2.97
N GLY A 15 11.48 -7.84 2.80
CA GLY A 15 11.28 -7.20 1.51
C GLY A 15 12.48 -7.35 0.59
N LYS A 16 12.21 -7.37 -0.72
CA LYS A 16 13.24 -7.38 -1.78
C LYS A 16 14.29 -8.48 -1.62
N LYS A 17 13.87 -9.70 -1.26
CA LYS A 17 14.77 -10.85 -1.08
C LYS A 17 15.61 -11.17 -2.32
N ARG A 18 15.10 -10.88 -3.51
CA ARG A 18 15.84 -11.06 -4.77
C ARG A 18 17.13 -10.24 -4.82
N LEU A 19 17.19 -9.15 -4.04
CA LEU A 19 18.37 -8.29 -3.94
C LEU A 19 19.35 -8.73 -2.85
N SER A 20 19.10 -9.86 -2.17
CA SER A 20 19.96 -10.35 -1.09
C SER A 20 21.39 -10.68 -1.53
N VAL A 21 21.61 -10.88 -2.83
CA VAL A 21 22.93 -11.12 -3.42
C VAL A 21 23.79 -9.87 -3.37
N VAL A 22 23.20 -8.69 -3.49
CA VAL A 22 23.94 -7.41 -3.58
C VAL A 22 23.68 -6.48 -2.41
N LEU A 23 22.58 -6.68 -1.65
CA LEU A 23 22.21 -5.82 -0.53
C LEU A 23 22.07 -6.64 0.75
N SER A 24 22.57 -6.09 1.86
CA SER A 24 22.35 -6.64 3.20
C SER A 24 20.88 -6.50 3.63
N LYS A 25 20.49 -7.18 4.72
CA LYS A 25 19.16 -7.01 5.30
C LYS A 25 18.87 -5.56 5.68
N SER A 26 19.85 -4.89 6.28
CA SER A 26 19.72 -3.47 6.66
C SER A 26 19.51 -2.56 5.45
N GLU A 27 20.29 -2.78 4.40
CA GLU A 27 20.16 -2.01 3.16
C GLU A 27 18.82 -2.25 2.47
N ARG A 28 18.35 -3.51 2.42
CA ARG A 28 17.03 -3.86 1.87
C ARG A 28 15.90 -3.23 2.69
N SER A 29 15.99 -3.25 4.01
CA SER A 29 15.00 -2.61 4.89
C SER A 29 14.92 -1.12 4.63
N ARG A 30 16.05 -0.44 4.46
CA ARG A 30 16.10 0.98 4.12
C ARG A 30 15.49 1.26 2.74
N LEU A 31 15.77 0.40 1.76
CA LEU A 31 15.19 0.53 0.43
C LEU A 31 13.68 0.38 0.45
N VAL A 32 13.15 -0.66 1.10
CA VAL A 32 11.70 -0.88 1.23
C VAL A 32 11.03 0.30 1.93
N LYS A 33 11.64 0.80 3.00
CA LYS A 33 11.14 1.96 3.73
C LYS A 33 11.10 3.20 2.85
N ALA A 34 12.16 3.46 2.09
CA ALA A 34 12.23 4.60 1.17
C ALA A 34 11.15 4.52 0.08
N MET A 35 10.97 3.35 -0.54
CA MET A 35 9.91 3.13 -1.52
C MET A 35 8.52 3.33 -0.93
N PHE A 36 8.30 2.82 0.27
CA PHE A 36 7.03 3.01 1.00
C PHE A 36 6.72 4.49 1.19
N PHE A 37 7.68 5.28 1.63
CA PHE A 37 7.47 6.71 1.83
C PHE A 37 7.24 7.47 0.53
N ASP A 38 7.88 7.07 -0.57
CA ASP A 38 7.62 7.65 -1.89
C ASP A 38 6.19 7.37 -2.36
N VAL A 39 5.72 6.14 -2.19
CA VAL A 39 4.33 5.74 -2.48
C VAL A 39 3.36 6.54 -1.61
N LEU A 40 3.60 6.59 -0.32
CA LEU A 40 2.76 7.32 0.63
C LEU A 40 2.65 8.80 0.28
N LYS A 41 3.77 9.42 -0.10
CA LYS A 41 3.82 10.82 -0.51
C LYS A 41 2.95 11.08 -1.76
N ALA A 42 3.02 10.19 -2.74
CA ALA A 42 2.20 10.30 -3.95
C ALA A 42 0.70 10.19 -3.63
N ILE A 43 0.32 9.23 -2.79
CA ILE A 43 -1.07 9.02 -2.38
C ILE A 43 -1.60 10.23 -1.59
N ARG A 44 -0.80 10.77 -0.69
CA ARG A 44 -1.20 11.95 0.11
C ARG A 44 -1.40 13.21 -0.72
N LYS A 45 -0.75 13.32 -1.86
CA LYS A 45 -0.95 14.43 -2.80
C LYS A 45 -2.23 14.29 -3.61
N ALA A 46 -2.81 13.10 -3.71
CA ALA A 46 -4.06 12.87 -4.43
C ALA A 46 -5.23 13.33 -3.56
N ASN A 47 -5.96 14.33 -4.01
CA ASN A 47 -7.06 14.94 -3.25
C ASN A 47 -8.31 14.04 -3.16
N CYS A 48 -8.35 12.97 -3.93
CA CYS A 48 -9.50 12.07 -4.01
C CYS A 48 -9.45 10.93 -2.98
N VAL A 49 -8.39 10.83 -2.17
CA VAL A 49 -8.23 9.79 -1.15
C VAL A 49 -8.64 10.34 0.22
N ASP A 50 -9.59 9.67 0.87
CA ASP A 50 -10.11 10.10 2.17
C ASP A 50 -9.34 9.49 3.33
N GLU A 51 -8.87 8.26 3.19
CA GLU A 51 -8.11 7.59 4.24
C GLU A 51 -7.07 6.63 3.66
N ILE A 52 -5.92 6.56 4.32
CA ILE A 52 -4.85 5.63 4.00
C ILE A 52 -4.70 4.66 5.17
N LEU A 53 -4.67 3.37 4.88
CA LEU A 53 -4.49 2.31 5.85
C LEU A 53 -3.28 1.45 5.50
N VAL A 54 -2.32 1.39 6.41
CA VAL A 54 -1.17 0.49 6.30
C VAL A 54 -1.48 -0.80 7.04
N VAL A 55 -1.33 -1.93 6.39
CA VAL A 55 -1.53 -3.25 7.00
C VAL A 55 -0.20 -3.99 6.98
N THR A 56 0.37 -4.23 8.15
CA THR A 56 1.73 -4.76 8.26
C THR A 56 1.96 -5.49 9.59
N PRO A 57 2.81 -6.53 9.62
CA PRO A 57 3.31 -7.11 10.87
C PRO A 57 4.54 -6.38 11.42
N ASP A 58 5.08 -5.39 10.73
CA ASP A 58 6.35 -4.73 11.09
C ASP A 58 6.16 -3.64 12.14
N ASN A 59 6.74 -3.84 13.33
CA ASN A 59 6.62 -2.88 14.43
C ASN A 59 7.31 -1.55 14.14
N GLU A 60 8.46 -1.56 13.48
CA GLU A 60 9.18 -0.32 13.13
C GLU A 60 8.33 0.55 12.20
N LEU A 61 7.73 -0.06 11.20
CA LEU A 61 6.87 0.66 10.26
C LEU A 61 5.62 1.21 10.96
N ILE A 62 5.02 0.43 11.86
CA ILE A 62 3.86 0.88 12.65
C ILE A 62 4.22 2.13 13.47
N GLU A 63 5.36 2.14 14.15
CA GLU A 63 5.79 3.30 14.92
C GLU A 63 6.00 4.53 14.02
N LEU A 64 6.55 4.35 12.83
CA LEU A 64 6.73 5.45 11.87
C LEU A 64 5.39 6.01 11.38
N VAL A 65 4.43 5.15 11.03
CA VAL A 65 3.13 5.63 10.53
C VAL A 65 2.30 6.26 11.65
N LYS A 66 2.45 5.82 12.89
CA LYS A 66 1.84 6.50 14.06
C LYS A 66 2.31 7.95 14.18
N ILE A 67 3.61 8.19 14.05
CA ILE A 67 4.21 9.52 14.17
C ILE A 67 3.63 10.47 13.11
N ILE A 68 3.42 9.99 11.91
CA ILE A 68 2.89 10.82 10.81
C ILE A 68 1.36 10.82 10.73
N GLY A 69 0.68 10.15 11.65
CA GLY A 69 -0.79 10.20 11.73
C GLY A 69 -1.53 9.34 10.70
N ILE A 70 -0.90 8.28 10.19
CA ILE A 70 -1.53 7.36 9.25
C ILE A 70 -2.18 6.19 10.01
N SER A 71 -3.37 5.79 9.59
CA SER A 71 -4.07 4.63 10.14
C SER A 71 -3.32 3.34 9.82
N TYR A 72 -3.33 2.40 10.73
CA TYR A 72 -2.66 1.12 10.53
C TYR A 72 -3.45 -0.04 11.17
N LEU A 73 -3.23 -1.24 10.63
CA LEU A 73 -3.63 -2.50 11.24
C LEU A 73 -2.38 -3.38 11.37
N LYS A 74 -2.15 -3.88 12.58
CA LYS A 74 -1.05 -4.81 12.83
C LYS A 74 -1.48 -6.23 12.48
N GLU A 75 -0.64 -6.91 11.69
CA GLU A 75 -0.74 -8.34 11.48
C GLU A 75 0.19 -9.08 12.46
N ASN A 76 -0.21 -10.29 12.88
CA ASN A 76 0.64 -11.09 13.75
C ASN A 76 1.80 -11.75 12.99
N ARG A 77 1.60 -11.98 11.70
CA ARG A 77 2.58 -12.63 10.80
C ARG A 77 2.34 -12.19 9.36
N ASN A 78 3.25 -12.57 8.47
CA ASN A 78 3.09 -12.36 7.02
C ASN A 78 2.08 -13.36 6.44
N ASP A 79 0.80 -13.04 6.50
CA ASP A 79 -0.28 -13.89 5.95
C ASP A 79 -0.53 -13.66 4.45
N GLY A 80 0.26 -12.78 3.82
CA GLY A 80 0.15 -12.46 2.41
C GLY A 80 -0.76 -11.27 2.12
N VAL A 81 -0.73 -10.84 0.85
CA VAL A 81 -1.46 -9.66 0.38
C VAL A 81 -2.97 -9.85 0.52
N ASN A 82 -3.49 -11.01 0.17
CA ASN A 82 -4.93 -11.26 0.23
C ASN A 82 -5.49 -11.12 1.65
N ALA A 83 -4.77 -11.63 2.66
CA ALA A 83 -5.18 -11.48 4.05
C ALA A 83 -5.17 -10.02 4.49
N ALA A 84 -4.15 -9.26 4.10
CA ALA A 84 -4.04 -7.84 4.38
C ALA A 84 -5.19 -7.05 3.74
N VAL A 85 -5.51 -7.33 2.49
CA VAL A 85 -6.62 -6.70 1.77
C VAL A 85 -7.96 -6.99 2.42
N LEU A 86 -8.20 -8.23 2.83
CA LEU A 86 -9.44 -8.60 3.54
C LEU A 86 -9.60 -7.82 4.85
N LYS A 87 -8.54 -7.69 5.63
CA LYS A 87 -8.54 -6.90 6.87
C LYS A 87 -8.81 -5.43 6.59
N GLY A 88 -8.15 -4.88 5.59
CA GLY A 88 -8.34 -3.48 5.18
C GLY A 88 -9.76 -3.21 4.69
N ASN A 89 -10.32 -4.09 3.89
CA ASN A 89 -11.68 -3.95 3.41
C ASN A 89 -12.70 -3.97 4.55
N LYS A 90 -12.56 -4.87 5.53
CA LYS A 90 -13.41 -4.88 6.72
C LYS A 90 -13.33 -3.56 7.50
N TYR A 91 -12.11 -3.05 7.66
CA TYR A 91 -11.88 -1.78 8.33
C TYR A 91 -12.61 -0.63 7.63
N PHE A 92 -12.47 -0.52 6.31
CA PHE A 92 -13.12 0.53 5.54
C PHE A 92 -14.65 0.38 5.47
N MET A 93 -15.15 -0.84 5.40
CA MET A 93 -16.59 -1.07 5.44
C MET A 93 -17.22 -0.55 6.74
N GLN A 94 -16.56 -0.70 7.87
CA GLN A 94 -17.01 -0.17 9.15
C GLN A 94 -17.02 1.36 9.18
N LYS A 95 -16.27 2.00 8.31
CA LYS A 95 -16.22 3.46 8.17
C LYS A 95 -17.05 4.01 7.02
N ASN A 96 -17.87 3.16 6.39
CA ASN A 96 -18.68 3.52 5.21
C ASN A 96 -17.83 4.01 4.02
N ILE A 97 -16.62 3.53 3.90
CA ILE A 97 -15.77 3.75 2.73
C ILE A 97 -16.04 2.61 1.74
N ASN A 98 -16.57 2.94 0.59
CA ASN A 98 -17.09 1.96 -0.36
C ASN A 98 -16.14 1.65 -1.52
N THR A 99 -15.16 2.50 -1.75
CA THR A 99 -14.16 2.29 -2.79
C THR A 99 -12.80 2.11 -2.13
N THR A 100 -12.15 0.99 -2.43
CA THR A 100 -10.82 0.71 -1.90
C THR A 100 -9.82 0.50 -3.04
N LEU A 101 -8.66 1.13 -2.91
CA LEU A 101 -7.50 0.88 -3.76
C LEU A 101 -6.48 0.08 -2.96
N VAL A 102 -5.89 -0.92 -3.59
CA VAL A 102 -4.76 -1.65 -3.02
C VAL A 102 -3.52 -1.21 -3.78
N ILE A 103 -2.64 -0.50 -3.10
CA ILE A 103 -1.41 0.03 -3.70
C ILE A 103 -0.21 -0.60 -3.01
N PRO A 104 0.63 -1.36 -3.73
CA PRO A 104 1.85 -1.93 -3.16
C PRO A 104 2.83 -0.85 -2.72
N ALA A 105 3.65 -1.16 -1.73
CA ALA A 105 4.66 -0.24 -1.22
C ALA A 105 5.92 -0.16 -2.08
N ASP A 106 6.03 -0.96 -3.14
CA ASP A 106 7.24 -1.09 -3.96
C ASP A 106 7.09 -0.57 -5.40
N ILE A 107 6.20 0.38 -5.60
CA ILE A 107 6.04 1.10 -6.87
C ILE A 107 6.35 2.59 -6.68
N PRO A 108 7.61 2.97 -6.37
CA PRO A 108 7.95 4.32 -5.93
C PRO A 108 7.79 5.42 -7.00
N LEU A 109 7.63 5.05 -8.26
CA LEU A 109 7.42 6.00 -9.35
C LEU A 109 5.95 6.39 -9.55
N ILE A 110 5.04 5.84 -8.75
CA ILE A 110 3.64 6.26 -8.77
C ILE A 110 3.53 7.75 -8.43
N ASP A 111 2.61 8.46 -9.07
CA ASP A 111 2.33 9.85 -8.79
C ASP A 111 0.84 10.09 -8.51
N LYS A 112 0.51 11.30 -8.10
CA LYS A 112 -0.87 11.66 -7.78
C LYS A 112 -1.82 11.52 -8.97
N VAL A 113 -1.35 11.78 -10.18
CA VAL A 113 -2.16 11.70 -11.42
C VAL A 113 -2.60 10.26 -11.65
N CYS A 114 -1.69 9.30 -11.48
CA CYS A 114 -2.00 7.89 -11.57
C CYS A 114 -3.09 7.47 -10.58
N VAL A 115 -2.98 7.88 -9.33
CA VAL A 115 -3.99 7.60 -8.29
C VAL A 115 -5.34 8.22 -8.66
N GLU A 116 -5.37 9.47 -9.08
CA GLU A 116 -6.58 10.19 -9.48
C GLU A 116 -7.26 9.55 -10.69
N GLU A 117 -6.50 9.09 -11.68
CA GLU A 117 -7.04 8.38 -12.84
C GLU A 117 -7.72 7.07 -12.44
N ILE A 118 -7.10 6.27 -11.58
CA ILE A 118 -7.66 5.01 -11.12
C ILE A 118 -8.95 5.24 -10.33
N VAL A 119 -8.98 6.24 -9.46
CA VAL A 119 -10.18 6.62 -8.72
C VAL A 119 -11.29 7.07 -9.69
N SER A 120 -10.95 7.83 -10.71
CA SER A 120 -11.90 8.25 -11.74
C SER A 120 -12.51 7.04 -12.47
N LEU A 121 -11.69 6.05 -12.82
CA LEU A 121 -12.16 4.83 -13.47
C LEU A 121 -13.04 3.99 -12.54
N SER A 122 -12.76 3.99 -11.24
CA SER A 122 -13.57 3.25 -10.26
C SER A 122 -15.00 3.77 -10.13
N LYS A 123 -15.27 4.98 -10.58
CA LYS A 123 -16.64 5.53 -10.65
C LYS A 123 -17.45 4.93 -11.80
N LYS A 124 -16.77 4.40 -12.81
CA LYS A 124 -17.41 3.83 -14.00
C LYS A 124 -17.44 2.31 -13.97
N TYR A 125 -16.46 1.69 -13.31
CA TYR A 125 -16.29 0.25 -13.30
C TYR A 125 -16.23 -0.26 -11.87
N GLN A 126 -16.82 -1.44 -11.63
CA GLN A 126 -16.81 -2.05 -10.29
C GLN A 126 -15.41 -2.52 -9.87
N ILE A 127 -14.61 -2.95 -10.84
CA ILE A 127 -13.24 -3.42 -10.60
C ILE A 127 -12.34 -2.77 -11.65
N VAL A 128 -11.23 -2.22 -11.18
CA VAL A 128 -10.18 -1.63 -12.02
C VAL A 128 -8.86 -2.29 -11.63
N ILE A 129 -8.14 -2.80 -12.61
CA ILE A 129 -6.85 -3.47 -12.40
C ILE A 129 -5.81 -2.80 -13.29
N THR A 130 -4.65 -2.46 -12.71
CA THR A 130 -3.50 -2.00 -13.47
C THR A 130 -2.47 -3.13 -13.54
N PRO A 131 -2.33 -3.81 -14.69
CA PRO A 131 -1.37 -4.91 -14.82
C PRO A 131 0.07 -4.39 -14.80
N SER A 132 1.00 -5.28 -14.44
CA SER A 132 2.42 -5.00 -14.63
C SER A 132 2.76 -4.90 -16.11
N LEU A 133 3.92 -4.33 -16.43
CA LEU A 133 4.38 -4.14 -17.82
C LEU A 133 4.38 -5.46 -18.61
N ASN A 134 4.76 -6.55 -17.97
CA ASN A 134 4.81 -7.88 -18.58
C ASN A 134 3.46 -8.62 -18.56
N GLY A 135 2.44 -8.07 -17.91
CA GLY A 135 1.12 -8.70 -17.80
C GLY A 135 1.04 -9.89 -16.84
N ASP A 136 2.09 -10.16 -16.07
CA ASP A 136 2.20 -11.31 -15.15
C ASP A 136 1.86 -10.97 -13.69
N GLY A 137 1.47 -9.74 -13.43
CA GLY A 137 1.11 -9.25 -12.10
C GLY A 137 0.25 -8.02 -12.14
N THR A 138 -0.09 -7.50 -10.97
CA THR A 138 -0.95 -6.32 -10.80
C THR A 138 -0.22 -5.27 -9.98
N ASN A 139 -0.31 -4.01 -10.38
CA ASN A 139 0.28 -2.87 -9.66
C ASN A 139 -0.71 -2.20 -8.70
N ILE A 140 -1.99 -2.06 -9.12
CA ILE A 140 -3.04 -1.45 -8.29
C ILE A 140 -4.36 -2.19 -8.50
#